data_3bc876781002435e7899b43a713779ba
#
_entry.id   3bc876781002435e7899b43a713779ba
#
_cell.length_a   1.000
_cell.length_b   1.000
_cell.length_c   1.000
_cell.angle_alpha   90.00
_cell.angle_beta   90.00
_cell.angle_gamma   90.00
#
_symmetry.space_group_name_H-M   'P 1'
#
loop_
_entity.id
_entity.type
_entity.pdbx_description
1 polymer ?
#
loop_
_entity_poly.entity_id
_entity_poly.type
_entity_poly.pdbx_seq_one_letter_code
_entity_poly.pdbx_strand_id
1 'polypeptide(L)'
;TILEALGIAPMKGMDGRSFLPVLKGEKQNDREFVYTHINTIASGRSYTMRSLQGKRYGFIWNGWHDGKTLFKNESMSGLTWKAMAKAAENDPALAKRVKHYLYRTPFEFYDYGNDPDALNNLTGDEEHAKLENRYREELLKVMQKTKDHETDRYQKALKGR
;
A
#
# COMPACT_ATOMS: atom_id res chain seq x y z
N THR A 1 1.38 -23.12 -4.49
CA THR A 1 1.50 -23.21 -5.97
C THR A 1 2.54 -24.23 -6.36
N ILE A 2 3.80 -24.08 -5.94
CA ILE A 2 4.88 -25.04 -6.28
C ILE A 2 4.56 -26.44 -5.76
N LEU A 3 4.21 -26.56 -4.48
CA LEU A 3 3.83 -27.87 -3.89
C LEU A 3 2.68 -28.53 -4.67
N GLU A 4 1.62 -27.77 -4.97
CA GLU A 4 0.48 -28.28 -5.73
C GLU A 4 0.86 -28.70 -7.16
N ALA A 5 1.72 -27.91 -7.82
CA ALA A 5 2.21 -28.26 -9.17
C ALA A 5 3.02 -29.56 -9.19
N LEU A 6 3.66 -29.91 -8.07
CA LEU A 6 4.41 -31.14 -7.87
C LEU A 6 3.57 -32.27 -7.26
N GLY A 7 2.26 -32.09 -7.06
CA GLY A 7 1.40 -33.07 -6.41
C GLY A 7 1.66 -33.28 -4.91
N ILE A 8 2.35 -32.31 -4.27
CA ILE A 8 2.69 -32.37 -2.85
C ILE A 8 1.63 -31.61 -2.05
N ALA A 9 1.11 -32.21 -1.00
CA ALA A 9 0.15 -31.54 -0.10
C ALA A 9 0.78 -30.33 0.58
N PRO A 10 0.02 -29.24 0.79
CA PRO A 10 0.51 -28.08 1.52
C PRO A 10 0.83 -28.45 2.97
N MET A 11 1.87 -27.83 3.51
CA MET A 11 2.23 -28.01 4.93
C MET A 11 1.14 -27.38 5.82
N LYS A 12 0.89 -28.01 6.98
CA LYS A 12 -0.03 -27.47 7.98
C LYS A 12 0.47 -26.09 8.46
N GLY A 13 -0.44 -25.11 8.51
CA GLY A 13 -0.14 -23.76 9.00
C GLY A 13 0.43 -22.81 7.93
N MET A 14 0.43 -23.17 6.65
CA MET A 14 0.76 -22.23 5.58
C MET A 14 -0.35 -21.21 5.39
N ASP A 15 0.00 -19.92 5.46
CA ASP A 15 -0.93 -18.79 5.18
C ASP A 15 -1.15 -18.59 3.68
N GLY A 16 -0.17 -18.95 2.88
CA GLY A 16 -0.22 -18.77 1.42
C GLY A 16 -1.19 -19.71 0.72
N ARG A 17 -1.95 -19.18 -0.22
CA ARG A 17 -2.86 -19.94 -1.08
C ARG A 17 -2.28 -20.08 -2.48
N SER A 18 -2.36 -21.27 -3.05
CA SER A 18 -1.92 -21.53 -4.42
C SER A 18 -2.64 -20.67 -5.44
N PHE A 19 -1.93 -20.20 -6.45
CA PHE A 19 -2.48 -19.56 -7.64
C PHE A 19 -2.28 -20.40 -8.91
N LEU A 20 -2.01 -21.71 -8.76
CA LEU A 20 -1.88 -22.65 -9.88
C LEU A 20 -3.11 -22.64 -10.80
N PRO A 21 -4.36 -22.57 -10.30
CA PRO A 21 -5.54 -22.45 -11.16
C PRO A 21 -5.46 -21.23 -12.10
N VAL A 22 -5.00 -20.06 -11.59
CA VAL A 22 -4.84 -18.84 -12.40
C VAL A 22 -3.79 -19.03 -13.48
N LEU A 23 -2.68 -19.72 -13.19
CA LEU A 23 -1.64 -20.04 -14.18
C LEU A 23 -2.16 -20.99 -15.28
N LYS A 24 -3.19 -21.77 -14.99
CA LYS A 24 -3.89 -22.64 -15.95
C LYS A 24 -5.03 -21.94 -16.70
N GLY A 25 -5.21 -20.63 -16.50
CA GLY A 25 -6.29 -19.84 -17.13
C GLY A 25 -7.65 -19.97 -16.43
N GLU A 26 -7.71 -20.62 -15.28
CA GLU A 26 -8.93 -20.78 -14.49
C GLU A 26 -9.22 -19.53 -13.66
N LYS A 27 -10.49 -19.30 -13.32
CA LYS A 27 -10.89 -18.23 -12.39
C LYS A 27 -10.62 -18.69 -10.95
N GLN A 28 -10.11 -17.78 -10.14
CA GLN A 28 -9.96 -17.98 -8.70
C GLN A 28 -10.70 -16.87 -7.95
N ASN A 29 -11.74 -17.26 -7.21
CA ASN A 29 -12.52 -16.36 -6.38
C ASN A 29 -11.77 -15.99 -5.10
N ASP A 30 -12.26 -15.00 -4.33
CA ASP A 30 -11.72 -14.54 -3.05
C ASP A 30 -10.30 -13.94 -3.13
N ARG A 31 -9.99 -13.32 -4.28
CA ARG A 31 -8.76 -12.53 -4.49
C ARG A 31 -9.10 -11.10 -4.91
N GLU A 32 -10.13 -10.53 -4.30
CA GLU A 32 -10.52 -9.16 -4.60
C GLU A 32 -9.43 -8.17 -4.16
N PHE A 33 -8.75 -8.48 -3.05
CA PHE A 33 -7.75 -7.61 -2.46
C PHE A 33 -6.40 -8.29 -2.27
N VAL A 34 -5.34 -7.50 -2.43
CA VAL A 34 -3.98 -7.83 -2.02
C VAL A 34 -3.61 -6.94 -0.85
N TYR A 35 -3.24 -7.56 0.26
CA TYR A 35 -2.71 -6.89 1.44
C TYR A 35 -1.19 -6.84 1.37
N THR A 36 -0.61 -5.68 1.61
CA THR A 36 0.84 -5.50 1.75
C THR A 36 1.18 -4.67 2.98
N HIS A 37 2.37 -4.89 3.54
CA HIS A 37 2.83 -4.15 4.71
C HIS A 37 4.34 -3.91 4.66
N ILE A 38 4.76 -2.82 5.28
CA ILE A 38 6.16 -2.52 5.59
C ILE A 38 6.21 -2.07 7.05
N ASN A 39 7.22 -2.53 7.79
CA ASN A 39 7.52 -2.04 9.13
C ASN A 39 8.83 -1.26 9.15
N THR A 40 9.88 -1.86 8.59
CA THR A 40 11.22 -1.29 8.53
C THR A 40 11.80 -1.45 7.13
N ILE A 41 12.69 -0.55 6.75
CA ILE A 41 13.50 -0.66 5.54
C ILE A 41 14.89 -1.25 5.87
N ALA A 42 15.69 -1.58 4.86
CA ALA A 42 16.99 -2.23 5.03
C ALA A 42 17.97 -1.49 5.94
N SER A 43 17.85 -0.15 6.03
CA SER A 43 18.68 0.65 6.97
C SER A 43 18.23 0.57 8.44
N GLY A 44 17.22 -0.25 8.78
CA GLY A 44 16.66 -0.36 10.12
C GLY A 44 15.67 0.76 10.49
N ARG A 45 15.43 1.75 9.61
CA ARG A 45 14.42 2.78 9.87
C ARG A 45 13.02 2.21 9.82
N SER A 46 12.19 2.62 10.78
CA SER A 46 10.78 2.24 10.83
C SER A 46 9.94 3.19 9.99
N TYR A 47 9.21 2.62 9.02
CA TYR A 47 8.17 3.29 8.23
C TYR A 47 6.97 2.39 8.13
N THR A 48 6.24 2.29 9.24
CA THR A 48 5.04 1.44 9.30
C THR A 48 4.01 1.85 8.26
N MET A 49 3.77 0.99 7.29
CA MET A 49 2.75 1.17 6.25
C MET A 49 1.90 -0.08 6.10
N ARG A 50 0.63 0.10 5.79
CA ARG A 50 -0.31 -0.97 5.41
C ARG A 50 -1.06 -0.55 4.17
N SER A 51 -1.21 -1.47 3.24
CA SER A 51 -1.93 -1.20 2.01
C SER A 51 -2.90 -2.32 1.68
N LEU A 52 -4.04 -1.93 1.14
CA LEU A 52 -5.02 -2.83 0.54
C LEU A 52 -5.24 -2.39 -0.90
N GLN A 53 -4.92 -3.29 -1.84
CA GLN A 53 -5.04 -3.02 -3.26
C GLN A 53 -6.06 -3.94 -3.90
N GLY A 54 -7.07 -3.36 -4.53
CA GLY A 54 -8.01 -4.05 -5.40
C GLY A 54 -7.59 -3.94 -6.87
N LYS A 55 -8.47 -4.37 -7.78
CA LYS A 55 -8.20 -4.36 -9.22
C LYS A 55 -8.03 -2.93 -9.79
N ARG A 56 -8.79 -1.97 -9.28
CA ARG A 56 -8.79 -0.58 -9.77
C ARG A 56 -8.33 0.42 -8.73
N TYR A 57 -8.65 0.21 -7.47
CA TYR A 57 -8.38 1.16 -6.40
C TYR A 57 -7.35 0.62 -5.41
N GLY A 58 -6.60 1.51 -4.78
CA GLY A 58 -5.68 1.17 -3.70
C GLY A 58 -5.78 2.15 -2.56
N PHE A 59 -5.67 1.61 -1.35
CA PHE A 59 -5.67 2.37 -0.11
C PHE A 59 -4.40 2.11 0.67
N ILE A 60 -3.78 3.17 1.19
CA ILE A 60 -2.55 3.11 1.98
C ILE A 60 -2.75 3.87 3.29
N TRP A 61 -2.36 3.25 4.39
CA TRP A 61 -2.17 3.89 5.66
C TRP A 61 -0.68 4.03 5.96
N ASN A 62 -0.21 5.26 6.12
CA ASN A 62 1.15 5.61 6.49
C ASN A 62 1.22 5.87 7.99
N GLY A 63 1.26 4.81 8.80
CA GLY A 63 1.30 4.91 10.25
C GLY A 63 2.49 5.68 10.80
N TRP A 64 3.60 5.76 10.05
CA TRP A 64 4.78 6.53 10.42
C TRP A 64 4.63 8.04 10.23
N HIS A 65 3.63 8.50 9.46
CA HIS A 65 3.47 9.90 9.12
C HIS A 65 3.22 10.76 10.38
N ASP A 66 4.04 11.78 10.55
CA ASP A 66 3.97 12.78 11.62
C ASP A 66 4.07 14.23 11.10
N GLY A 67 4.09 14.41 9.77
CA GLY A 67 4.23 15.69 9.09
C GLY A 67 5.66 16.27 9.10
N LYS A 68 6.63 15.60 9.71
CA LYS A 68 8.01 16.08 9.85
C LYS A 68 9.03 15.07 9.36
N THR A 69 8.83 13.80 9.66
CA THR A 69 9.73 12.71 9.25
C THR A 69 9.77 12.58 7.74
N LEU A 70 10.97 12.56 7.18
CA LEU A 70 11.20 12.32 5.76
C LEU A 70 11.27 10.81 5.48
N PHE A 71 10.47 10.37 4.53
CA PHE A 71 10.61 9.02 3.99
C PHE A 71 11.93 8.89 3.24
N LYS A 72 12.67 7.83 3.54
CA LYS A 72 13.92 7.49 2.85
C LYS A 72 13.95 6.00 2.55
N ASN A 73 14.36 5.66 1.35
CA ASN A 73 14.62 4.28 0.95
C ASN A 73 15.80 4.20 -0.03
N GLU A 74 16.14 3.00 -0.43
CA GLU A 74 17.29 2.69 -1.28
C GLU A 74 17.18 3.34 -2.67
N SER A 75 15.97 3.49 -3.22
CA SER A 75 15.77 4.08 -4.56
C SER A 75 16.23 5.54 -4.64
N MET A 76 16.33 6.24 -3.50
CA MET A 76 16.81 7.63 -3.44
C MET A 76 18.32 7.76 -3.70
N SER A 77 19.07 6.67 -3.67
CA SER A 77 20.48 6.66 -4.11
C SER A 77 20.62 6.59 -5.63
N GLY A 78 19.57 6.21 -6.33
CA GLY A 78 19.54 6.00 -7.78
C GLY A 78 19.60 7.29 -8.60
N LEU A 79 19.96 7.13 -9.87
CA LEU A 79 20.08 8.24 -10.82
C LEU A 79 18.75 8.92 -11.10
N THR A 80 17.67 8.14 -11.19
CA THR A 80 16.30 8.65 -11.45
C THR A 80 15.86 9.61 -10.34
N TRP A 81 16.05 9.23 -9.07
CA TRP A 81 15.72 10.12 -7.96
C TRP A 81 16.51 11.43 -8.01
N LYS A 82 17.82 11.34 -8.21
CA LYS A 82 18.71 12.52 -8.29
C LYS A 82 18.29 13.46 -9.42
N ALA A 83 17.97 12.90 -10.61
CA ALA A 83 17.52 13.68 -11.75
C ALA A 83 16.16 14.35 -11.47
N MET A 84 15.21 13.62 -10.90
CA MET A 84 13.88 14.13 -10.54
C MET A 84 13.96 15.24 -9.48
N ALA A 85 14.76 15.04 -8.42
CA ALA A 85 14.94 16.03 -7.38
C ALA A 85 15.58 17.31 -7.91
N LYS A 86 16.58 17.21 -8.81
CA LYS A 86 17.20 18.36 -9.47
C LYS A 86 16.21 19.09 -10.40
N ALA A 87 15.45 18.36 -11.21
CA ALA A 87 14.47 18.97 -12.09
C ALA A 87 13.34 19.68 -11.32
N ALA A 88 13.00 19.20 -10.14
CA ALA A 88 11.99 19.78 -9.26
C ALA A 88 12.34 21.21 -8.77
N GLU A 89 13.60 21.63 -8.86
CA GLU A 89 14.01 23.00 -8.52
C GLU A 89 13.38 24.04 -9.47
N ASN A 90 13.05 23.64 -10.71
CA ASN A 90 12.52 24.52 -11.75
C ASN A 90 11.17 24.05 -12.32
N ASP A 91 10.62 22.93 -11.81
CA ASP A 91 9.34 22.38 -12.25
C ASP A 91 8.40 22.17 -11.06
N PRO A 92 7.35 23.01 -10.93
CA PRO A 92 6.38 22.93 -9.83
C PRO A 92 5.64 21.58 -9.74
N ALA A 93 5.37 20.92 -10.87
CA ALA A 93 4.69 19.62 -10.86
C ALA A 93 5.61 18.53 -10.30
N LEU A 94 6.87 18.52 -10.72
CA LEU A 94 7.88 17.63 -10.14
C LEU A 94 8.18 17.96 -8.67
N ALA A 95 8.19 19.23 -8.29
CA ALA A 95 8.36 19.66 -6.89
C ALA A 95 7.23 19.10 -6.00
N LYS A 96 5.98 19.16 -6.46
CA LYS A 96 4.82 18.56 -5.78
C LYS A 96 4.98 17.06 -5.62
N ARG A 97 5.43 16.35 -6.67
CA ARG A 97 5.66 14.90 -6.64
C ARG A 97 6.80 14.51 -5.69
N VAL A 98 7.91 15.22 -5.73
CA VAL A 98 9.06 15.02 -4.82
C VAL A 98 8.64 15.25 -3.37
N LYS A 99 7.92 16.34 -3.10
CA LYS A 99 7.38 16.63 -1.76
C LYS A 99 6.45 15.54 -1.27
N HIS A 100 5.51 15.08 -2.11
CA HIS A 100 4.60 13.99 -1.76
C HIS A 100 5.36 12.70 -1.47
N TYR A 101 6.36 12.35 -2.26
CA TYR A 101 7.19 11.17 -2.03
C TYR A 101 7.92 11.23 -0.67
N LEU A 102 8.46 12.39 -0.31
CA LEU A 102 9.25 12.58 0.92
C LEU A 102 8.40 12.58 2.19
N TYR A 103 7.23 13.18 2.15
CA TYR A 103 6.43 13.42 3.36
C TYR A 103 5.22 12.50 3.45
N ARG A 104 4.65 12.08 2.32
CA ARG A 104 3.41 11.31 2.24
C ARG A 104 2.25 12.04 2.95
N THR A 105 1.13 11.31 3.12
CA THR A 105 -0.01 11.72 3.95
C THR A 105 -0.41 10.55 4.85
N PRO A 106 -1.14 10.77 5.96
CA PRO A 106 -1.55 9.66 6.84
C PRO A 106 -2.32 8.57 6.11
N PHE A 107 -3.14 8.97 5.15
CA PHE A 107 -3.94 8.09 4.33
C PHE A 107 -3.85 8.49 2.87
N GLU A 108 -3.88 7.50 2.01
CA GLU A 108 -3.87 7.71 0.57
C GLU A 108 -4.86 6.76 -0.08
N PHE A 109 -5.62 7.28 -1.04
CA PHE A 109 -6.56 6.52 -1.83
C PHE A 109 -6.40 6.87 -3.31
N TYR A 110 -6.25 5.88 -4.18
CA TYR A 110 -5.94 6.09 -5.58
C TYR A 110 -6.86 5.29 -6.49
N ASP A 111 -7.22 5.86 -7.64
CA ASP A 111 -7.91 5.19 -8.75
C ASP A 111 -6.91 4.88 -9.87
N TYR A 112 -6.29 3.72 -9.84
CA TYR A 112 -5.32 3.29 -10.85
C TYR A 112 -5.91 3.12 -12.26
N GLY A 113 -7.25 3.11 -12.40
CA GLY A 113 -7.91 3.09 -13.70
C GLY A 113 -7.81 4.41 -14.43
N ASN A 114 -7.90 5.53 -13.69
CA ASN A 114 -7.81 6.89 -14.23
C ASN A 114 -6.46 7.56 -13.94
N ASP A 115 -5.73 7.08 -12.94
CA ASP A 115 -4.46 7.62 -12.47
C ASP A 115 -3.47 6.46 -12.21
N PRO A 116 -2.95 5.82 -13.27
CA PRO A 116 -2.08 4.65 -13.14
C PRO A 116 -0.76 4.96 -12.42
N ASP A 117 -0.33 6.21 -12.41
CA ASP A 117 0.89 6.68 -11.75
C ASP A 117 0.68 7.10 -10.29
N ALA A 118 -0.57 7.01 -9.77
CA ALA A 118 -0.93 7.39 -8.40
C ALA A 118 -0.45 8.81 -8.02
N LEU A 119 -0.77 9.79 -8.87
CA LEU A 119 -0.38 11.19 -8.68
C LEU A 119 -1.40 11.98 -7.87
N ASN A 120 -2.67 11.53 -7.88
CA ASN A 120 -3.79 12.24 -7.28
C ASN A 120 -4.35 11.44 -6.13
N ASN A 121 -4.04 11.86 -4.90
CA ASN A 121 -4.61 11.27 -3.71
C ASN A 121 -6.07 11.70 -3.53
N LEU A 122 -7.00 10.76 -3.61
CA LEU A 122 -8.45 10.94 -3.51
C LEU A 122 -8.97 10.87 -2.05
N THR A 123 -8.07 10.76 -1.06
CA THR A 123 -8.48 10.73 0.34
C THR A 123 -9.28 11.98 0.71
N GLY A 124 -10.51 11.78 1.19
CA GLY A 124 -11.42 12.86 1.58
C GLY A 124 -12.24 13.45 0.43
N ASP A 125 -12.15 12.89 -0.77
CA ASP A 125 -13.04 13.22 -1.87
C ASP A 125 -14.45 12.68 -1.59
N GLU A 126 -15.47 13.54 -1.68
CA GLU A 126 -16.85 13.19 -1.39
C GLU A 126 -17.41 12.11 -2.33
N GLU A 127 -17.06 12.15 -3.61
CA GLU A 127 -17.51 11.14 -4.59
C GLU A 127 -16.94 9.76 -4.28
N HIS A 128 -15.75 9.69 -3.70
CA HIS A 128 -15.06 8.44 -3.38
C HIS A 128 -15.23 8.00 -1.91
N ALA A 129 -15.86 8.81 -1.06
CA ALA A 129 -15.91 8.61 0.39
C ALA A 129 -16.45 7.22 0.80
N LYS A 130 -17.55 6.77 0.17
CA LYS A 130 -18.14 5.44 0.44
C LYS A 130 -17.18 4.30 0.08
N LEU A 131 -16.50 4.42 -1.05
CA LEU A 131 -15.57 3.41 -1.51
C LEU A 131 -14.29 3.42 -0.66
N GLU A 132 -13.74 4.57 -0.35
CA GLU A 132 -12.61 4.73 0.55
C GLU A 132 -12.91 4.09 1.92
N ASN A 133 -14.09 4.34 2.50
CA ASN A 133 -14.49 3.76 3.77
C ASN A 133 -14.56 2.22 3.70
N ARG A 134 -15.06 1.65 2.61
CA ARG A 134 -15.01 0.19 2.40
C ARG A 134 -13.56 -0.34 2.46
N TYR A 135 -12.63 0.32 1.78
CA TYR A 135 -11.20 -0.09 1.79
C TYR A 135 -10.59 0.01 3.20
N ARG A 136 -10.95 1.04 3.97
CA ARG A 136 -10.52 1.22 5.36
C ARG A 136 -11.00 0.09 6.25
N GLU A 137 -12.27 -0.28 6.12
CA GLU A 137 -12.88 -1.38 6.88
C GLU A 137 -12.28 -2.74 6.50
N GLU A 138 -12.11 -2.99 5.20
CA GLU A 138 -11.49 -4.24 4.72
C GLU A 138 -10.04 -4.37 5.18
N LEU A 139 -9.26 -3.28 5.15
CA LEU A 139 -7.90 -3.27 5.69
C LEU A 139 -7.92 -3.62 7.18
N LEU A 140 -8.84 -3.02 7.96
CA LEU A 140 -8.97 -3.32 9.39
C LEU A 140 -9.29 -4.80 9.64
N LYS A 141 -10.23 -5.38 8.87
CA LYS A 141 -10.58 -6.81 8.97
C LYS A 141 -9.37 -7.70 8.72
N VAL A 142 -8.58 -7.40 7.69
CA VAL A 142 -7.36 -8.17 7.38
C VAL A 142 -6.37 -8.05 8.53
N MET A 143 -6.11 -6.85 9.05
CA MET A 143 -5.19 -6.62 10.17
C MET A 143 -5.63 -7.38 11.44
N GLN A 144 -6.92 -7.38 11.74
CA GLN A 144 -7.49 -8.14 12.86
C GLN A 144 -7.32 -9.65 12.66
N LYS A 145 -7.66 -10.15 11.47
CA LYS A 145 -7.55 -11.58 11.12
C LYS A 145 -6.10 -12.08 11.21
N THR A 146 -5.15 -11.27 10.79
CA THR A 146 -3.71 -11.60 10.81
C THR A 146 -3.04 -11.30 12.15
N LYS A 147 -3.79 -10.73 13.12
CA LYS A 147 -3.25 -10.27 14.42
C LYS A 147 -2.10 -9.28 14.23
N ASP A 148 -2.24 -8.37 13.25
CA ASP A 148 -1.24 -7.35 12.99
C ASP A 148 -1.04 -6.46 14.23
N HIS A 149 0.21 -6.32 14.67
CA HIS A 149 0.55 -5.55 15.87
C HIS A 149 0.21 -4.06 15.78
N GLU A 150 -0.03 -3.54 14.59
CA GLU A 150 -0.42 -2.14 14.36
C GLU A 150 -1.94 -1.93 14.35
N THR A 151 -2.74 -2.97 14.58
CA THR A 151 -4.21 -2.90 14.50
C THR A 151 -4.80 -1.82 15.39
N ASP A 152 -4.38 -1.74 16.66
CA ASP A 152 -4.90 -0.75 17.61
C ASP A 152 -4.55 0.68 17.20
N ARG A 153 -3.33 0.87 16.69
CA ARG A 153 -2.86 2.17 16.18
C ARG A 153 -3.66 2.61 14.96
N TYR A 154 -3.92 1.69 14.03
CA TYR A 154 -4.75 1.95 12.87
C TYR A 154 -6.19 2.30 13.27
N GLN A 155 -6.80 1.55 14.20
CA GLN A 155 -8.14 1.88 14.71
C GLN A 155 -8.22 3.28 15.34
N LYS A 156 -7.21 3.67 16.11
CA LYS A 156 -7.12 5.03 16.68
C LYS A 156 -7.03 6.09 15.57
N ALA A 157 -6.23 5.84 14.54
CA ALA A 157 -6.10 6.75 13.40
C ALA A 157 -7.41 6.92 12.61
N LEU A 158 -8.25 5.89 12.53
CA LEU A 158 -9.57 5.98 11.90
C LEU A 158 -10.57 6.83 12.70
N LYS A 159 -10.45 6.88 14.04
CA LYS A 159 -11.35 7.63 14.93
C LYS A 159 -10.97 9.11 15.10
N GLY A 160 -9.75 9.47 14.81
CA GLY A 160 -9.20 10.83 14.98
C GLY A 160 -9.54 11.82 13.87
N ARG A 161 -10.58 11.54 13.08
CA ARG A 161 -11.07 12.38 11.98
C ARG A 161 -12.40 13.01 12.30
#